data_262e45a463210e9c5436200af7d4a79d
#
_entry.id   262e45a463210e9c5436200af7d4a79d
#
_cell.length_a   1.000
_cell.length_b   1.000
_cell.length_c   1.000
_cell.angle_alpha   90.00
_cell.angle_beta   90.00
_cell.angle_gamma   90.00
#
_symmetry.space_group_name_H-M   'P 1'
#
loop_
_entity.id
_entity.type
_entity.pdbx_description
1 polymer ?
#
loop_
_entity_poly.entity_id
_entity_poly.type
_entity_poly.pdbx_seq_one_letter_code
_entity_poly.pdbx_strand_id
1 'polypeptide(L)'
;MLLSFDAKQNLKLSVTKKKEHLSSYLLEEERVVGAMLDSNKLIPQGQGRYKYNVTSFRVFQLDVNPVVLIAVENTNGILRMSAIDSRLDGLGIVDDFNLILKANLEATDHGLEGQALLGVQVSQPPLLKLVPKRILESTGHSVLNGILLGIKSRVQQQLVRDFLGWCESNHI
;
A
#
# COMPACT_ATOMS: atom_id res chain seq x y z
N MET A 1 -11.36 -10.82 -22.13
CA MET A 1 -12.22 -10.73 -20.94
C MET A 1 -11.51 -9.91 -19.89
N LEU A 2 -12.17 -8.88 -19.39
CA LEU A 2 -11.62 -8.01 -18.37
C LEU A 2 -11.87 -8.59 -16.97
N LEU A 3 -10.80 -8.72 -16.19
CA LEU A 3 -10.87 -9.09 -14.79
C LEU A 3 -10.84 -7.81 -13.94
N SER A 4 -11.66 -7.77 -12.88
CA SER A 4 -11.70 -6.66 -11.94
C SER A 4 -11.91 -7.21 -10.54
N PHE A 5 -11.02 -6.85 -9.63
CA PHE A 5 -11.13 -7.28 -8.24
C PHE A 5 -10.47 -6.24 -7.33
N ASP A 6 -10.92 -6.17 -6.10
CA ASP A 6 -10.41 -5.19 -5.13
C ASP A 6 -10.43 -5.75 -3.71
N ALA A 7 -9.79 -5.00 -2.81
CA ALA A 7 -9.82 -5.24 -1.38
C ALA A 7 -9.72 -3.90 -0.64
N LYS A 8 -10.28 -3.84 0.56
CA LYS A 8 -10.27 -2.66 1.43
C LYS A 8 -9.86 -3.06 2.84
N GLN A 9 -9.14 -2.18 3.50
CA GLN A 9 -8.82 -2.32 4.92
C GLN A 9 -8.91 -0.98 5.61
N ASN A 10 -9.35 -1.01 6.86
CA ASN A 10 -9.35 0.14 7.75
C ASN A 10 -8.28 -0.06 8.82
N LEU A 11 -7.67 1.03 9.24
CA LEU A 11 -6.66 1.02 10.29
C LEU A 11 -7.09 1.97 11.40
N LYS A 12 -6.96 1.51 12.63
CA LYS A 12 -7.17 2.34 13.81
C LYS A 12 -6.09 2.00 14.83
N LEU A 13 -5.17 2.93 15.05
CA LEU A 13 -4.07 2.76 15.99
C LEU A 13 -4.28 3.69 17.18
N SER A 14 -4.35 3.12 18.36
CA SER A 14 -4.40 3.90 19.60
C SER A 14 -2.99 4.39 19.94
N VAL A 15 -2.84 5.71 20.06
CA VAL A 15 -1.59 6.34 20.48
C VAL A 15 -1.92 7.26 21.65
N THR A 16 -1.35 6.96 22.81
CA THR A 16 -1.61 7.72 24.02
C THR A 16 -0.47 8.66 24.38
N LYS A 17 0.78 8.24 24.11
CA LYS A 17 1.97 9.06 24.42
C LYS A 17 2.24 10.03 23.28
N LYS A 18 2.37 11.31 23.64
CA LYS A 18 2.80 12.37 22.70
C LYS A 18 1.91 12.49 21.47
N LYS A 19 0.64 12.12 21.61
CA LYS A 19 -0.32 12.12 20.48
C LYS A 19 -0.51 13.50 19.84
N GLU A 20 -0.26 14.57 20.59
CA GLU A 20 -0.34 15.94 20.09
C GLU A 20 0.72 16.25 19.02
N HIS A 21 1.74 15.41 18.89
CA HIS A 21 2.80 15.56 17.89
C HIS A 21 2.59 14.68 16.66
N LEU A 22 1.52 13.88 16.62
CA LEU A 22 1.25 13.00 15.48
C LEU A 22 1.08 13.74 14.17
N SER A 23 0.38 14.89 14.18
CA SER A 23 0.19 15.69 12.97
C SER A 23 1.52 16.17 12.40
N SER A 24 2.46 16.57 13.28
CA SER A 24 3.79 16.99 12.87
C SER A 24 4.60 15.82 12.32
N TYR A 25 4.47 14.65 12.94
CA TYR A 25 5.13 13.43 12.45
C TYR A 25 4.66 13.07 11.04
N LEU A 26 3.36 13.18 10.76
CA LEU A 26 2.83 12.88 9.44
C LEU A 26 3.36 13.80 8.34
N LEU A 27 3.95 14.95 8.68
CA LEU A 27 4.61 15.82 7.72
C LEU A 27 5.99 15.28 7.30
N GLU A 28 6.55 14.34 8.06
CA GLU A 28 7.79 13.65 7.73
C GLU A 28 7.49 12.53 6.72
N GLU A 29 7.10 12.92 5.52
CA GLU A 29 6.54 12.03 4.49
C GLU A 29 7.40 10.79 4.24
N GLU A 30 8.68 10.98 3.91
CA GLU A 30 9.56 9.87 3.54
C GLU A 30 9.74 8.89 4.71
N ARG A 31 9.83 9.41 5.92
CA ARG A 31 9.95 8.60 7.12
C ARG A 31 8.70 7.78 7.37
N VAL A 32 7.53 8.41 7.26
CA VAL A 32 6.23 7.75 7.48
C VAL A 32 6.01 6.66 6.44
N VAL A 33 6.25 6.96 5.16
CA VAL A 33 6.11 5.99 4.08
C VAL A 33 7.05 4.80 4.30
N GLY A 34 8.28 5.04 4.72
CA GLY A 34 9.26 3.98 5.03
C GLY A 34 8.87 3.12 6.23
N ALA A 35 8.07 3.66 7.16
CA ALA A 35 7.53 2.88 8.28
C ALA A 35 6.28 2.09 7.90
N MET A 36 5.53 2.55 6.90
CA MET A 36 4.31 1.88 6.43
C MET A 36 4.62 0.76 5.44
N LEU A 37 5.57 0.97 4.54
CA LEU A 37 5.95 0.03 3.51
C LEU A 37 7.35 -0.51 3.77
N ASP A 38 7.67 -1.66 3.15
CA ASP A 38 9.00 -2.23 3.31
C ASP A 38 10.04 -1.31 2.64
N SER A 39 10.86 -0.65 3.46
CA SER A 39 11.86 0.30 2.99
C SER A 39 12.90 -0.33 2.05
N ASN A 40 13.12 -1.65 2.15
CA ASN A 40 14.04 -2.35 1.25
C ASN A 40 13.49 -2.47 -0.18
N LYS A 41 12.20 -2.29 -0.35
CA LYS A 41 11.50 -2.38 -1.64
C LYS A 41 11.03 -1.04 -2.15
N LEU A 42 11.32 0.03 -1.41
CA LEU A 42 10.85 1.38 -1.66
C LEU A 42 12.02 2.22 -2.16
N ILE A 43 11.86 2.84 -3.33
CA ILE A 43 12.89 3.69 -3.95
C ILE A 43 12.30 5.10 -4.11
N PRO A 44 12.75 6.08 -3.31
CA PRO A 44 12.29 7.47 -3.48
C PRO A 44 12.70 8.02 -4.85
N GLN A 45 11.77 8.69 -5.51
CA GLN A 45 11.99 9.33 -6.82
C GLN A 45 12.05 10.85 -6.70
N GLY A 46 11.83 11.38 -5.49
CA GLY A 46 11.71 12.81 -5.27
C GLY A 46 10.30 13.34 -5.48
N GLN A 47 10.01 14.51 -4.95
CA GLN A 47 8.72 15.21 -5.12
C GLN A 47 7.49 14.36 -4.69
N GLY A 48 7.65 13.58 -3.63
CA GLY A 48 6.55 12.74 -3.14
C GLY A 48 6.27 11.50 -3.98
N ARG A 49 7.21 11.08 -4.82
CA ARG A 49 7.07 9.92 -5.69
C ARG A 49 7.96 8.78 -5.21
N TYR A 50 7.42 7.56 -5.24
CA TYR A 50 8.12 6.36 -4.77
C TYR A 50 7.86 5.20 -5.71
N LYS A 51 8.91 4.52 -6.12
CA LYS A 51 8.80 3.24 -6.82
C LYS A 51 8.78 2.14 -5.77
N TYR A 52 7.75 1.32 -5.78
CA TYR A 52 7.59 0.24 -4.81
C TYR A 52 7.49 -1.11 -5.52
N ASN A 53 8.41 -2.02 -5.15
CA ASN A 53 8.38 -3.40 -5.62
C ASN A 53 7.54 -4.20 -4.62
N VAL A 54 6.29 -4.49 -4.98
CA VAL A 54 5.41 -5.29 -4.13
C VAL A 54 6.01 -6.68 -3.97
N THR A 55 5.81 -7.30 -2.80
CA THR A 55 6.29 -8.64 -2.55
C THR A 55 5.82 -9.60 -3.64
N SER A 56 6.77 -10.35 -4.22
CA SER A 56 6.45 -11.39 -5.21
C SER A 56 5.55 -12.44 -4.58
N PHE A 57 4.60 -12.93 -5.36
CA PHE A 57 3.71 -13.98 -4.90
C PHE A 57 3.44 -14.96 -6.03
N ARG A 58 2.95 -16.14 -5.67
CA ARG A 58 2.68 -17.20 -6.62
C ARG A 58 1.17 -17.41 -6.74
N VAL A 59 0.66 -17.33 -7.96
CA VAL A 59 -0.75 -17.51 -8.27
C VAL A 59 -0.86 -18.48 -9.46
N PHE A 60 -1.62 -19.56 -9.30
CA PHE A 60 -1.77 -20.58 -10.33
C PHE A 60 -0.42 -21.04 -10.91
N GLN A 61 0.57 -21.24 -10.03
CA GLN A 61 1.95 -21.65 -10.38
C GLN A 61 2.73 -20.59 -11.18
N LEU A 62 2.22 -19.38 -11.29
CA LEU A 62 2.91 -18.26 -11.91
C LEU A 62 3.52 -17.36 -10.85
N ASP A 63 4.78 -16.97 -11.04
CA ASP A 63 5.44 -16.00 -10.17
C ASP A 63 5.11 -14.59 -10.64
N VAL A 64 4.56 -13.78 -9.77
CA VAL A 64 4.04 -12.43 -10.10
C VAL A 64 4.79 -11.38 -9.32
N ASN A 65 5.26 -10.36 -10.00
CA ASN A 65 6.08 -9.29 -9.43
C ASN A 65 5.49 -7.91 -9.80
N PRO A 66 4.56 -7.38 -8.98
CA PRO A 66 4.01 -6.05 -9.25
C PRO A 66 5.02 -4.95 -8.91
N VAL A 67 5.05 -3.91 -9.75
CA VAL A 67 5.84 -2.70 -9.52
C VAL A 67 4.89 -1.52 -9.64
N VAL A 68 4.91 -0.62 -8.65
CA VAL A 68 3.98 0.49 -8.56
C VAL A 68 4.74 1.79 -8.37
N LEU A 69 4.33 2.83 -9.07
CA LEU A 69 4.77 4.20 -8.81
C LEU A 69 3.70 4.88 -7.95
N ILE A 70 4.06 5.25 -6.74
CA ILE A 70 3.15 5.83 -5.76
C ILE A 70 3.41 7.33 -5.62
N ALA A 71 2.35 8.13 -5.66
CA ALA A 71 2.39 9.54 -5.31
C ALA A 71 1.87 9.71 -3.88
N VAL A 72 2.60 10.47 -3.09
CA VAL A 72 2.26 10.76 -1.70
C VAL A 72 2.17 12.26 -1.52
N GLU A 73 1.14 12.72 -0.84
CA GLU A 73 0.97 14.13 -0.50
C GLU A 73 0.31 14.27 0.86
N ASN A 74 0.60 15.38 1.54
CA ASN A 74 -0.07 15.74 2.78
C ASN A 74 -0.92 16.98 2.52
N THR A 75 -2.23 16.82 2.61
CA THR A 75 -3.20 17.88 2.36
C THR A 75 -4.11 18.00 3.58
N ASN A 76 -4.14 19.18 4.20
CA ASN A 76 -4.98 19.45 5.37
C ASN A 76 -4.74 18.46 6.52
N GLY A 77 -3.49 18.05 6.73
CA GLY A 77 -3.13 17.13 7.80
C GLY A 77 -3.40 15.66 7.48
N ILE A 78 -3.90 15.36 6.30
CA ILE A 78 -4.16 13.98 5.87
C ILE A 78 -3.07 13.54 4.90
N LEU A 79 -2.38 12.47 5.23
CA LEU A 79 -1.40 11.85 4.33
C LEU A 79 -2.15 10.98 3.33
N ARG A 80 -2.02 11.28 2.04
CA ARG A 80 -2.72 10.58 0.97
C ARG A 80 -1.72 9.88 0.05
N MET A 81 -2.03 8.66 -0.33
CA MET A 81 -1.21 7.87 -1.23
C MET A 81 -2.09 7.38 -2.38
N SER A 82 -1.56 7.43 -3.59
CA SER A 82 -2.24 6.91 -4.78
C SER A 82 -1.25 6.31 -5.75
N ALA A 83 -1.67 5.26 -6.47
CA ALA A 83 -0.89 4.70 -7.57
C ALA A 83 -1.08 5.57 -8.81
N ILE A 84 0.01 5.99 -9.43
CA ILE A 84 -0.01 6.78 -10.66
C ILE A 84 0.51 6.02 -11.87
N ASP A 85 1.18 4.91 -11.65
CA ASP A 85 1.62 4.00 -12.69
C ASP A 85 1.87 2.63 -12.09
N SER A 86 1.72 1.59 -12.88
CA SER A 86 1.92 0.22 -12.41
C SER A 86 2.26 -0.71 -13.55
N ARG A 87 2.98 -1.78 -13.20
CA ARG A 87 3.31 -2.82 -14.17
C ARG A 87 3.31 -4.17 -13.45
N LEU A 88 2.98 -5.21 -14.17
CA LEU A 88 2.94 -6.57 -13.64
C LEU A 88 3.88 -7.45 -14.46
N ASP A 89 4.90 -7.98 -13.80
CA ASP A 89 5.82 -8.94 -14.39
C ASP A 89 5.42 -10.35 -13.97
N GLY A 90 5.54 -11.33 -14.88
CA GLY A 90 5.36 -12.74 -14.55
C GLY A 90 4.11 -13.42 -15.09
N LEU A 91 3.11 -12.70 -15.59
CA LEU A 91 1.88 -13.28 -16.16
C LEU A 91 1.88 -13.37 -17.69
N GLY A 92 3.06 -13.25 -18.32
CA GLY A 92 3.18 -13.16 -19.77
C GLY A 92 2.95 -11.72 -20.23
N ILE A 93 2.49 -11.58 -21.49
CA ILE A 93 2.24 -10.24 -22.04
C ILE A 93 0.91 -9.74 -21.50
N VAL A 94 0.98 -8.78 -20.58
CA VAL A 94 -0.19 -8.11 -20.01
C VAL A 94 0.05 -6.61 -20.16
N ASP A 95 -0.56 -6.01 -21.19
CA ASP A 95 -0.34 -4.60 -21.52
C ASP A 95 -1.31 -3.66 -20.79
N ASP A 96 -2.43 -4.17 -20.35
CA ASP A 96 -3.52 -3.39 -19.77
C ASP A 96 -3.66 -3.54 -18.26
N PHE A 97 -2.60 -3.97 -17.58
CA PHE A 97 -2.61 -4.05 -16.12
C PHE A 97 -2.76 -2.65 -15.54
N ASN A 98 -3.81 -2.46 -14.74
CA ASN A 98 -4.05 -1.21 -14.05
C ASN A 98 -4.28 -1.49 -12.56
N LEU A 99 -3.41 -0.92 -11.72
CA LEU A 99 -3.51 -1.04 -10.27
C LEU A 99 -4.05 0.28 -9.72
N ILE A 100 -5.10 0.18 -8.93
CA ILE A 100 -5.71 1.31 -8.25
C ILE A 100 -5.29 1.21 -6.78
N LEU A 101 -4.64 2.26 -6.28
CA LEU A 101 -4.32 2.38 -4.86
C LEU A 101 -4.82 3.74 -4.40
N LYS A 102 -5.65 3.73 -3.36
CA LYS A 102 -6.06 4.94 -2.66
C LYS A 102 -5.96 4.66 -1.17
N ALA A 103 -5.11 5.40 -0.49
CA ALA A 103 -4.91 5.24 0.94
C ALA A 103 -4.81 6.61 1.59
N ASN A 104 -5.21 6.68 2.85
CA ASN A 104 -5.04 7.88 3.66
C ASN A 104 -4.70 7.51 5.09
N LEU A 105 -4.07 8.45 5.77
CA LEU A 105 -3.71 8.32 7.17
C LEU A 105 -3.80 9.70 7.82
N GLU A 106 -4.49 9.79 8.95
CA GLU A 106 -4.64 11.04 9.68
C GLU A 106 -4.54 10.85 11.18
N ALA A 107 -4.13 11.91 11.88
CA ALA A 107 -4.13 11.94 13.33
C ALA A 107 -5.52 12.28 13.83
N THR A 108 -5.97 11.53 14.85
CA THR A 108 -7.25 11.76 15.54
C THR A 108 -7.02 11.91 17.02
N ASP A 109 -8.06 12.19 17.78
CA ASP A 109 -7.97 12.31 19.24
C ASP A 109 -7.52 11.01 19.91
N HIS A 110 -7.68 9.88 19.23
CA HIS A 110 -7.34 8.57 19.76
C HIS A 110 -6.00 8.02 19.26
N GLY A 111 -5.43 8.63 18.21
CA GLY A 111 -4.20 8.16 17.60
C GLY A 111 -4.19 8.38 16.09
N LEU A 112 -4.01 7.31 15.34
CA LEU A 112 -3.98 7.36 13.88
C LEU A 112 -5.10 6.52 13.29
N GLU A 113 -5.76 7.05 12.29
CA GLU A 113 -6.79 6.34 11.53
C GLU A 113 -6.50 6.42 10.05
N GLY A 114 -6.78 5.34 9.35
CA GLY A 114 -6.55 5.30 7.92
C GLY A 114 -7.42 4.27 7.23
N GLN A 115 -7.45 4.37 5.90
CA GLN A 115 -8.16 3.46 5.02
C GLN A 115 -7.30 3.20 3.81
N ALA A 116 -7.43 2.01 3.24
CA ALA A 116 -6.75 1.66 2.00
C ALA A 116 -7.69 0.86 1.10
N LEU A 117 -7.72 1.25 -0.16
CA LEU A 117 -8.37 0.52 -1.24
C LEU A 117 -7.29 0.10 -2.23
N LEU A 118 -7.26 -1.19 -2.56
CA LEU A 118 -6.37 -1.74 -3.56
C LEU A 118 -7.21 -2.49 -4.59
N GLY A 119 -7.10 -2.10 -5.85
CA GLY A 119 -7.87 -2.70 -6.92
C GLY A 119 -7.00 -3.03 -8.13
N VAL A 120 -7.45 -3.98 -8.94
CA VAL A 120 -6.78 -4.38 -10.17
C VAL A 120 -7.80 -4.56 -11.26
N GLN A 121 -7.48 -4.03 -12.43
CA GLN A 121 -8.17 -4.30 -13.69
C GLN A 121 -7.14 -4.79 -14.70
N VAL A 122 -7.42 -5.91 -15.32
CA VAL A 122 -6.50 -6.53 -16.27
C VAL A 122 -7.26 -7.48 -17.18
N SER A 123 -6.88 -7.56 -18.45
CA SER A 123 -7.39 -8.61 -19.33
C SER A 123 -6.92 -9.96 -18.85
N GLN A 124 -7.75 -10.98 -19.01
CA GLN A 124 -7.40 -12.34 -18.61
C GLN A 124 -6.11 -12.77 -19.31
N PRO A 125 -5.04 -13.09 -18.55
CA PRO A 125 -3.78 -13.50 -19.17
C PRO A 125 -3.95 -14.77 -20.03
N PRO A 126 -3.27 -14.86 -21.19
CA PRO A 126 -3.36 -16.05 -22.06
C PRO A 126 -3.02 -17.36 -21.34
N LEU A 127 -2.08 -17.30 -20.38
CA LEU A 127 -1.70 -18.49 -19.60
C LEU A 127 -2.81 -18.99 -18.67
N LEU A 128 -3.82 -18.16 -18.40
CA LEU A 128 -4.92 -18.46 -17.49
C LEU A 128 -6.28 -18.55 -18.19
N LYS A 129 -6.29 -18.66 -19.53
CA LYS A 129 -7.54 -18.61 -20.31
C LYS A 129 -8.53 -19.73 -19.98
N LEU A 130 -8.04 -20.84 -19.46
CA LEU A 130 -8.89 -21.99 -19.11
C LEU A 130 -9.44 -21.89 -17.67
N VAL A 131 -8.99 -20.94 -16.90
CA VAL A 131 -9.48 -20.72 -15.54
C VAL A 131 -10.73 -19.82 -15.61
N PRO A 132 -11.85 -20.22 -15.02
CA PRO A 132 -13.06 -19.38 -15.02
C PRO A 132 -12.82 -18.00 -14.41
N LYS A 133 -13.44 -16.98 -14.98
CA LYS A 133 -13.34 -15.59 -14.52
C LYS A 133 -13.64 -15.47 -13.02
N ARG A 134 -14.68 -16.12 -12.56
CA ARG A 134 -15.10 -16.09 -11.17
C ARG A 134 -14.00 -16.56 -10.21
N ILE A 135 -13.28 -17.61 -10.61
CA ILE A 135 -12.16 -18.16 -9.80
C ILE A 135 -10.99 -17.18 -9.82
N LEU A 136 -10.68 -16.61 -10.99
CA LEU A 136 -9.60 -15.63 -11.10
C LEU A 136 -9.87 -14.40 -10.25
N GLU A 137 -11.09 -13.86 -10.29
CA GLU A 137 -11.43 -12.67 -9.51
C GLU A 137 -11.48 -12.95 -8.01
N SER A 138 -11.98 -14.11 -7.61
CA SER A 138 -11.97 -14.52 -6.20
C SER A 138 -10.54 -14.69 -5.67
N THR A 139 -9.68 -15.32 -6.44
CA THR A 139 -8.27 -15.48 -6.08
C THR A 139 -7.59 -14.13 -6.01
N GLY A 140 -7.84 -13.26 -6.99
CA GLY A 140 -7.29 -11.91 -7.02
C GLY A 140 -7.69 -11.09 -5.80
N HIS A 141 -8.96 -11.14 -5.43
CA HIS A 141 -9.43 -10.50 -4.21
C HIS A 141 -8.66 -10.99 -2.97
N SER A 142 -8.50 -12.30 -2.84
CA SER A 142 -7.77 -12.88 -1.70
C SER A 142 -6.30 -12.44 -1.67
N VAL A 143 -5.66 -12.37 -2.83
CA VAL A 143 -4.27 -11.89 -2.94
C VAL A 143 -4.17 -10.43 -2.50
N LEU A 144 -5.04 -9.56 -3.02
CA LEU A 144 -5.02 -8.14 -2.66
C LEU A 144 -5.31 -7.93 -1.17
N ASN A 145 -6.26 -8.67 -0.63
CA ASN A 145 -6.58 -8.60 0.79
C ASN A 145 -5.37 -9.04 1.63
N GLY A 146 -4.68 -10.09 1.22
CA GLY A 146 -3.46 -10.56 1.89
C GLY A 146 -2.36 -9.50 1.87
N ILE A 147 -2.17 -8.79 0.75
CA ILE A 147 -1.20 -7.68 0.64
C ILE A 147 -1.58 -6.57 1.62
N LEU A 148 -2.83 -6.14 1.63
CA LEU A 148 -3.28 -5.09 2.54
C LEU A 148 -3.16 -5.48 4.01
N LEU A 149 -3.47 -6.73 4.36
CA LEU A 149 -3.32 -7.21 5.73
C LEU A 149 -1.85 -7.24 6.15
N GLY A 150 -0.95 -7.59 5.24
CA GLY A 150 0.49 -7.54 5.50
C GLY A 150 0.97 -6.12 5.78
N ILE A 151 0.51 -5.15 5.00
CA ILE A 151 0.84 -3.74 5.21
C ILE A 151 0.24 -3.24 6.52
N LYS A 152 -1.02 -3.58 6.79
CA LYS A 152 -1.69 -3.21 8.04
C LYS A 152 -0.93 -3.74 9.27
N SER A 153 -0.50 -4.99 9.22
CA SER A 153 0.29 -5.60 10.29
C SER A 153 1.63 -4.87 10.50
N ARG A 154 2.31 -4.52 9.40
CA ARG A 154 3.55 -3.74 9.47
C ARG A 154 3.32 -2.37 10.09
N VAL A 155 2.26 -1.67 9.68
CA VAL A 155 1.91 -0.36 10.23
C VAL A 155 1.65 -0.47 11.73
N GLN A 156 0.91 -1.48 12.16
CA GLN A 156 0.63 -1.70 13.58
C GLN A 156 1.89 -1.96 14.39
N GLN A 157 2.88 -2.64 13.83
CA GLN A 157 4.12 -2.99 14.53
C GLN A 157 5.19 -1.90 14.46
N GLN A 158 5.25 -1.14 13.36
CA GLN A 158 6.39 -0.27 13.07
C GLN A 158 6.08 1.21 13.24
N LEU A 159 4.87 1.65 12.89
CA LEU A 159 4.60 3.09 12.77
C LEU A 159 4.65 3.81 14.13
N VAL A 160 4.01 3.26 15.15
CA VAL A 160 4.02 3.87 16.49
C VAL A 160 5.43 3.87 17.05
N ARG A 161 6.17 2.80 16.84
CA ARG A 161 7.57 2.69 17.27
C ARG A 161 8.44 3.76 16.60
N ASP A 162 8.26 3.93 15.29
CA ASP A 162 8.99 4.96 14.56
C ASP A 162 8.61 6.37 15.02
N PHE A 163 7.32 6.60 15.26
CA PHE A 163 6.85 7.87 15.79
C PHE A 163 7.52 8.22 17.14
N LEU A 164 7.56 7.27 18.07
CA LEU A 164 8.16 7.51 19.37
C LEU A 164 9.68 7.74 19.24
N GLY A 165 10.35 7.02 18.35
CA GLY A 165 11.76 7.25 18.05
C GLY A 165 12.01 8.62 17.43
N TRP A 166 11.13 9.08 16.57
CA TRP A 166 11.20 10.43 16.00
C TRP A 166 11.03 11.50 17.08
N CYS A 167 10.11 11.30 18.01
CA CYS A 167 9.93 12.20 19.15
C CYS A 167 11.21 12.32 19.97
N GLU A 168 11.85 11.19 20.30
CA GLU A 168 13.11 11.18 21.03
C GLU A 168 14.20 11.94 20.29
N SER A 169 14.35 11.71 18.99
CA SER A 169 15.35 12.37 18.14
C SER A 169 15.14 13.88 18.08
N ASN A 170 13.94 14.36 18.27
CA ASN A 170 13.59 15.78 18.23
C ASN A 170 13.38 16.38 19.61
N HIS A 171 13.77 15.66 20.66
CA HIS A 171 13.66 16.12 22.05
C HIS A 171 12.23 16.50 22.47
N ILE A 172 11.27 15.75 21.96
CA ILE A 172 9.85 15.96 22.29
C ILE A 172 9.46 15.14 23.52
#